data_c504624898f848f17ef0f9cb6d5e54ea
#
_entry.id   c504624898f848f17ef0f9cb6d5e54ea
#
_cell.length_a   1.000
_cell.length_b   1.000
_cell.length_c   1.000
_cell.angle_alpha   90.00
_cell.angle_beta   90.00
_cell.angle_gamma   90.00
#
_symmetry.space_group_name_H-M   'P 1'
#
loop_
_entity.id
_entity.type
_entity.pdbx_description
1 polymer ?
#
loop_
_entity_poly.entity_id
_entity_poly.type
_entity_poly.pdbx_seq_one_letter_code
_entity_poly.pdbx_strand_id
1 'polypeptide(L)'
;MKKYKVSIKSSSSYLPPKVVTNFDIAEKIDTSDEWIYNKLGIKERRVAENESVSEMGYKVAVSAISNANINKEDIDLIIVATSSPDRISPSTAIIMAKRLDIKKPAFDVNAVCTGFVYGLQMASSLISTKQYKNILLIGADAYSRITDWKRRDCVFFGDGAGAVILSEVKDGDLLHILINEPMVERWVSEYTTDNQWEKYGVR
;
A
#
# COMPACT_ATOMS: atom_id res chain seq x y z
N MET A 1 4.79 -8.53 -24.40
CA MET A 1 4.68 -8.60 -22.95
C MET A 1 6.07 -8.87 -22.36
N LYS A 2 6.57 -8.03 -21.46
CA LYS A 2 7.87 -8.21 -20.83
C LYS A 2 7.75 -9.30 -19.76
N LYS A 3 8.53 -10.36 -19.85
CA LYS A 3 8.57 -11.43 -18.85
C LYS A 3 9.66 -11.11 -17.84
N TYR A 4 9.32 -11.07 -16.57
CA TYR A 4 10.26 -10.92 -15.47
C TYR A 4 10.49 -12.28 -14.81
N LYS A 5 11.75 -12.62 -14.54
CA LYS A 5 12.09 -13.84 -13.79
C LYS A 5 11.99 -13.57 -12.29
N VAL A 6 10.78 -13.26 -11.84
CA VAL A 6 10.47 -12.84 -10.47
C VAL A 6 9.22 -13.55 -9.99
N SER A 7 9.19 -13.96 -8.73
CA SER A 7 8.00 -14.48 -8.06
C SER A 7 7.77 -13.80 -6.72
N ILE A 8 6.52 -13.88 -6.24
CA ILE A 8 6.16 -13.57 -4.86
C ILE A 8 6.46 -14.82 -4.04
N LYS A 9 7.49 -14.75 -3.19
CA LYS A 9 7.92 -15.85 -2.35
C LYS A 9 7.04 -16.02 -1.11
N SER A 10 6.54 -14.91 -0.58
CA SER A 10 5.61 -14.88 0.55
C SER A 10 4.77 -13.62 0.55
N SER A 11 3.69 -13.65 1.31
CA SER A 11 2.86 -12.50 1.60
C SER A 11 2.43 -12.49 3.06
N SER A 12 2.01 -11.32 3.53
CA SER A 12 1.41 -11.12 4.85
C SER A 12 0.48 -9.91 4.83
N SER A 13 -0.43 -9.85 5.79
CA SER A 13 -1.34 -8.72 5.98
C SER A 13 -1.55 -8.43 7.45
N TYR A 14 -1.90 -7.19 7.75
CA TYR A 14 -2.29 -6.72 9.06
C TYR A 14 -3.44 -5.74 8.95
N LEU A 15 -4.46 -5.93 9.76
CA LEU A 15 -5.58 -5.03 9.92
C LEU A 15 -5.66 -4.58 11.37
N PRO A 16 -5.79 -3.27 11.65
CA PRO A 16 -6.02 -2.76 12.99
C PRO A 16 -7.27 -3.38 13.63
N PRO A 17 -7.30 -3.51 14.97
CA PRO A 17 -8.40 -4.19 15.65
C PRO A 17 -9.71 -3.40 15.64
N LYS A 18 -9.67 -2.07 15.63
CA LYS A 18 -10.86 -1.24 15.68
C LYS A 18 -11.66 -1.33 14.40
N VAL A 19 -12.91 -1.72 14.53
CA VAL A 19 -13.90 -1.76 13.45
C VAL A 19 -14.70 -0.46 13.46
N VAL A 20 -14.93 0.11 12.29
CA VAL A 20 -15.90 1.20 12.06
C VAL A 20 -16.86 0.71 10.99
N THR A 21 -18.12 0.57 11.36
CA THR A 21 -19.20 0.10 10.50
C THR A 21 -19.79 1.22 9.65
N ASN A 22 -20.60 0.86 8.65
CA ASN A 22 -21.36 1.84 7.87
C ASN A 22 -22.39 2.58 8.74
N PHE A 23 -22.93 1.93 9.78
CA PHE A 23 -23.85 2.55 10.73
C PHE A 23 -23.15 3.65 11.55
N ASP A 24 -21.91 3.39 12.02
CA ASP A 24 -21.12 4.41 12.75
C ASP A 24 -20.83 5.65 11.88
N ILE A 25 -20.72 5.47 10.55
CA ILE A 25 -20.53 6.57 9.61
C ILE A 25 -21.85 7.30 9.36
N ALA A 26 -22.96 6.58 9.22
CA ALA A 26 -24.28 7.17 9.00
C ALA A 26 -24.76 8.04 10.15
N GLU A 27 -24.23 7.85 11.37
CA GLU A 27 -24.46 8.75 12.49
C GLU A 27 -23.80 10.13 12.33
N LYS A 28 -22.80 10.24 11.45
CA LYS A 28 -21.96 11.44 11.31
C LYS A 28 -22.23 12.23 10.04
N ILE A 29 -22.63 11.55 8.97
CA ILE A 29 -22.87 12.13 7.66
C ILE A 29 -24.14 11.56 7.02
N ASP A 30 -24.72 12.29 6.07
CA ASP A 30 -25.90 11.86 5.29
C ASP A 30 -25.54 10.71 4.35
N THR A 31 -25.71 9.46 4.82
CA THR A 31 -25.48 8.22 4.09
C THR A 31 -26.24 7.06 4.75
N SER A 32 -26.17 5.85 4.18
CA SER A 32 -26.72 4.65 4.77
C SER A 32 -25.85 3.43 4.52
N ASP A 33 -25.98 2.39 5.36
CA ASP A 33 -25.31 1.10 5.13
C ASP A 33 -25.65 0.52 3.77
N GLU A 34 -26.94 0.55 3.39
CA GLU A 34 -27.41 0.07 2.10
C GLU A 34 -26.74 0.80 0.92
N TRP A 35 -26.64 2.14 1.01
CA TRP A 35 -26.01 2.94 -0.04
C TRP A 35 -24.52 2.62 -0.17
N ILE A 36 -23.80 2.58 0.95
CA ILE A 36 -22.36 2.28 0.97
C ILE A 36 -22.10 0.87 0.42
N TYR A 37 -22.85 -0.12 0.91
CA TYR A 37 -22.67 -1.50 0.47
C TYR A 37 -23.00 -1.69 -1.02
N ASN A 38 -24.12 -1.17 -1.49
CA ASN A 38 -24.55 -1.34 -2.88
C ASN A 38 -23.63 -0.61 -3.87
N LYS A 39 -23.03 0.52 -3.49
CA LYS A 39 -22.16 1.29 -4.37
C LYS A 39 -20.69 0.89 -4.29
N LEU A 40 -20.21 0.46 -3.13
CA LEU A 40 -18.78 0.26 -2.85
C LEU A 40 -18.43 -1.18 -2.44
N GLY A 41 -19.41 -1.98 -2.03
CA GLY A 41 -19.19 -3.32 -1.48
C GLY A 41 -18.58 -3.31 -0.06
N ILE A 42 -18.45 -2.15 0.56
CA ILE A 42 -17.79 -1.99 1.86
C ILE A 42 -18.83 -2.22 2.96
N LYS A 43 -18.54 -3.16 3.87
CA LYS A 43 -19.35 -3.41 5.09
C LYS A 43 -18.80 -2.70 6.31
N GLU A 44 -17.48 -2.69 6.44
CA GLU A 44 -16.76 -2.10 7.56
C GLU A 44 -15.37 -1.66 7.12
N ARG A 45 -14.70 -0.86 7.91
CA ARG A 45 -13.28 -0.52 7.76
C ARG A 45 -12.55 -0.67 9.07
N ARG A 46 -11.25 -0.88 8.98
CA ARG A 46 -10.38 -0.97 10.13
C ARG A 46 -9.67 0.36 10.31
N VAL A 47 -9.49 0.77 11.56
CA VAL A 47 -8.92 2.07 11.91
C VAL A 47 -7.84 1.89 12.96
N ALA A 48 -6.65 2.40 12.67
CA ALA A 48 -5.52 2.44 13.60
C ALA A 48 -5.70 3.60 14.59
N GLU A 49 -5.90 3.29 15.87
CA GLU A 49 -6.04 4.31 16.91
C GLU A 49 -4.68 4.89 17.31
N ASN A 50 -3.74 4.03 17.65
CA ASN A 50 -2.43 4.42 18.18
C ASN A 50 -1.25 3.93 17.31
N GLU A 51 -1.50 3.02 16.38
CA GLU A 51 -0.46 2.39 15.58
C GLU A 51 -0.06 3.27 14.41
N SER A 52 1.21 3.58 14.29
CA SER A 52 1.76 4.30 13.15
C SER A 52 1.78 3.44 11.87
N VAL A 53 1.91 4.07 10.71
CA VAL A 53 2.07 3.36 9.42
C VAL A 53 3.31 2.48 9.47
N SER A 54 4.41 2.97 10.04
CA SER A 54 5.64 2.20 10.21
C SER A 54 5.49 1.04 11.19
N GLU A 55 4.59 1.11 12.17
CA GLU A 55 4.28 -0.01 13.08
C GLU A 55 3.48 -1.11 12.38
N MET A 56 2.44 -0.75 11.66
CA MET A 56 1.67 -1.70 10.87
C MET A 56 2.56 -2.39 9.83
N GLY A 57 3.37 -1.58 9.12
CA GLY A 57 4.31 -2.10 8.13
C GLY A 57 5.39 -3.00 8.73
N TYR A 58 5.89 -2.69 9.92
CA TYR A 58 6.83 -3.57 10.64
C TYR A 58 6.21 -4.94 10.95
N LYS A 59 4.97 -4.99 11.43
CA LYS A 59 4.27 -6.24 11.73
C LYS A 59 4.18 -7.15 10.51
N VAL A 60 3.77 -6.59 9.37
CA VAL A 60 3.67 -7.37 8.13
C VAL A 60 5.05 -7.75 7.58
N ALA A 61 6.05 -6.89 7.71
CA ALA A 61 7.41 -7.20 7.29
C ALA A 61 7.98 -8.42 8.00
N VAL A 62 7.87 -8.45 9.34
CA VAL A 62 8.33 -9.59 10.16
C VAL A 62 7.62 -10.88 9.73
N SER A 63 6.30 -10.82 9.55
CA SER A 63 5.51 -11.98 9.12
C SER A 63 5.88 -12.44 7.71
N ALA A 64 6.06 -11.51 6.75
CA ALA A 64 6.44 -11.86 5.38
C ALA A 64 7.82 -12.50 5.31
N ILE A 65 8.81 -11.98 6.04
CA ILE A 65 10.17 -12.56 6.11
C ILE A 65 10.11 -13.97 6.69
N SER A 66 9.38 -14.15 7.79
CA SER A 66 9.18 -15.47 8.41
C SER A 66 8.51 -16.46 7.44
N ASN A 67 7.43 -16.04 6.78
CA ASN A 67 6.69 -16.89 5.81
C ASN A 67 7.54 -17.26 4.59
N ALA A 68 8.49 -16.40 4.20
CA ALA A 68 9.42 -16.67 3.11
C ALA A 68 10.50 -17.69 3.48
N ASN A 69 10.66 -17.97 4.76
CA ASN A 69 11.73 -18.80 5.30
C ASN A 69 13.12 -18.34 4.84
N ILE A 70 13.37 -17.03 4.97
CA ILE A 70 14.67 -16.39 4.71
C ILE A 70 15.12 -15.59 5.93
N ASN A 71 16.42 -15.30 6.03
CA ASN A 71 16.92 -14.41 7.05
C ASN A 71 16.65 -12.96 6.65
N LYS A 72 16.52 -12.07 7.64
CA LYS A 72 16.34 -10.62 7.35
C LYS A 72 17.56 -10.05 6.61
N GLU A 73 18.74 -10.60 6.82
CA GLU A 73 20.00 -10.23 6.15
C GLU A 73 19.97 -10.52 4.64
N ASP A 74 19.11 -11.44 4.19
CA ASP A 74 18.94 -11.79 2.78
C ASP A 74 18.08 -10.76 2.02
N ILE A 75 17.42 -9.83 2.72
CA ILE A 75 16.72 -8.71 2.09
C ILE A 75 17.73 -7.69 1.58
N ASP A 76 17.65 -7.37 0.31
CA ASP A 76 18.58 -6.45 -0.36
C ASP A 76 18.05 -5.02 -0.47
N LEU A 77 16.71 -4.87 -0.48
CA LEU A 77 16.03 -3.59 -0.64
C LEU A 77 14.67 -3.62 0.06
N ILE A 78 14.28 -2.50 0.67
CA ILE A 78 12.94 -2.28 1.21
C ILE A 78 12.26 -1.16 0.41
N ILE A 79 11.06 -1.43 -0.11
CA ILE A 79 10.20 -0.44 -0.76
C ILE A 79 8.90 -0.35 0.05
N VAL A 80 8.50 0.86 0.41
CA VAL A 80 7.22 1.10 1.09
C VAL A 80 6.33 1.96 0.19
N ALA A 81 5.19 1.42 -0.20
CA ALA A 81 4.14 2.17 -0.86
C ALA A 81 3.22 2.74 0.21
N THR A 82 3.23 4.06 0.37
CA THR A 82 2.38 4.78 1.32
C THR A 82 2.06 6.19 0.82
N SER A 83 0.84 6.64 1.10
CA SER A 83 0.38 8.02 0.86
C SER A 83 0.09 8.76 2.17
N SER A 84 0.20 8.06 3.29
CA SER A 84 -0.01 8.59 4.65
C SER A 84 1.20 8.32 5.56
N PRO A 85 2.43 8.72 5.15
CA PRO A 85 3.62 8.42 5.91
C PRO A 85 3.56 9.02 7.32
N ASP A 86 4.24 8.40 8.29
CA ASP A 86 4.29 8.93 9.66
C ASP A 86 4.93 10.32 9.70
N ARG A 87 5.83 10.62 8.78
CA ARG A 87 6.52 11.90 8.59
C ARG A 87 7.15 12.01 7.21
N ILE A 88 7.46 13.22 6.79
CA ILE A 88 8.12 13.48 5.51
C ILE A 88 9.57 12.96 5.51
N SER A 89 10.28 13.10 6.62
CA SER A 89 11.68 12.68 6.77
C SER A 89 11.97 12.27 8.22
N PRO A 90 12.71 11.16 8.45
CA PRO A 90 13.11 10.16 7.45
C PRO A 90 11.90 9.44 6.85
N SER A 91 12.09 8.81 5.66
CA SER A 91 11.02 8.04 5.00
C SER A 91 10.54 6.87 5.86
N THR A 92 9.30 6.42 5.63
CA THR A 92 8.71 5.28 6.34
C THR A 92 9.55 4.01 6.16
N ALA A 93 10.07 3.79 4.95
CA ALA A 93 10.97 2.65 4.66
C ALA A 93 12.25 2.68 5.51
N ILE A 94 12.86 3.85 5.70
CA ILE A 94 14.05 3.99 6.56
C ILE A 94 13.72 3.73 8.04
N ILE A 95 12.55 4.19 8.50
CA ILE A 95 12.10 3.89 9.87
C ILE A 95 11.92 2.38 10.05
N MET A 96 11.29 1.72 9.08
CA MET A 96 11.10 0.26 9.10
C MET A 96 12.42 -0.50 9.01
N ALA A 97 13.34 -0.10 8.12
CA ALA A 97 14.66 -0.69 8.00
C ALA A 97 15.42 -0.67 9.34
N LYS A 98 15.35 0.47 10.05
CA LYS A 98 15.93 0.60 11.39
C LYS A 98 15.25 -0.33 12.41
N ARG A 99 13.93 -0.43 12.40
CA ARG A 99 13.18 -1.32 13.33
C ARG A 99 13.45 -2.79 13.08
N LEU A 100 13.61 -3.19 11.81
CA LEU A 100 13.96 -4.54 11.39
C LEU A 100 15.44 -4.86 11.62
N ASP A 101 16.24 -3.86 11.92
CA ASP A 101 17.72 -3.96 11.94
C ASP A 101 18.27 -4.47 10.60
N ILE A 102 17.74 -3.96 9.49
CA ILE A 102 18.18 -4.22 8.12
C ILE A 102 18.96 -3.00 7.63
N LYS A 103 20.27 -3.18 7.37
CA LYS A 103 21.19 -2.12 6.91
C LYS A 103 21.32 -2.14 5.38
N LYS A 104 20.20 -1.98 4.69
CA LYS A 104 20.12 -2.01 3.23
C LYS A 104 19.39 -0.77 2.72
N PRO A 105 19.50 -0.44 1.42
CA PRO A 105 18.70 0.63 0.82
C PRO A 105 17.22 0.50 1.13
N ALA A 106 16.57 1.64 1.37
CA ALA A 106 15.14 1.69 1.65
C ALA A 106 14.57 3.04 1.21
N PHE A 107 13.39 3.04 0.55
CA PHE A 107 12.70 4.25 0.12
C PHE A 107 11.19 4.06 0.03
N ASP A 108 10.47 5.20 0.09
CA ASP A 108 9.01 5.22 -0.08
C ASP A 108 8.64 5.50 -1.53
N VAL A 109 7.50 4.93 -1.95
CA VAL A 109 6.82 5.25 -3.20
C VAL A 109 5.45 5.83 -2.85
N ASN A 110 5.19 7.04 -3.30
CA ASN A 110 3.87 7.65 -3.18
C ASN A 110 3.24 7.79 -4.57
N ALA A 111 2.27 6.94 -4.84
CA ALA A 111 1.43 6.99 -6.02
C ALA A 111 -0.03 6.61 -5.65
N VAL A 112 -0.45 7.02 -4.47
CA VAL A 112 -1.79 6.81 -3.91
C VAL A 112 -2.23 5.34 -4.07
N CYS A 113 -3.44 5.08 -4.58
CA CYS A 113 -4.02 3.73 -4.72
C CYS A 113 -3.20 2.80 -5.64
N THR A 114 -2.37 3.34 -6.53
CA THR A 114 -1.53 2.56 -7.46
C THR A 114 -0.11 2.31 -6.93
N GLY A 115 0.24 2.88 -5.78
CA GLY A 115 1.60 2.84 -5.23
C GLY A 115 2.16 1.44 -5.07
N PHE A 116 1.35 0.49 -4.57
CA PHE A 116 1.78 -0.89 -4.42
C PHE A 116 2.05 -1.58 -5.77
N VAL A 117 1.21 -1.32 -6.78
CA VAL A 117 1.39 -1.88 -8.14
C VAL A 117 2.66 -1.32 -8.79
N TYR A 118 2.93 -0.03 -8.64
CA TYR A 118 4.20 0.55 -9.09
C TYR A 118 5.39 0.00 -8.32
N GLY A 119 5.24 -0.21 -7.01
CA GLY A 119 6.25 -0.88 -6.19
C GLY A 119 6.57 -2.30 -6.71
N LEU A 120 5.55 -3.09 -7.06
CA LEU A 120 5.71 -4.40 -7.70
C LEU A 120 6.49 -4.31 -9.03
N GLN A 121 6.12 -3.34 -9.87
CA GLN A 121 6.80 -3.11 -11.15
C GLN A 121 8.27 -2.73 -10.97
N MET A 122 8.54 -1.82 -10.04
CA MET A 122 9.91 -1.38 -9.73
C MET A 122 10.75 -2.53 -9.19
N ALA A 123 10.23 -3.25 -8.18
CA ALA A 123 10.91 -4.40 -7.59
C ALA A 123 11.20 -5.48 -8.63
N SER A 124 10.20 -5.80 -9.48
CA SER A 124 10.38 -6.79 -10.56
C SER A 124 11.43 -6.37 -11.58
N SER A 125 11.49 -5.09 -11.92
CA SER A 125 12.51 -4.55 -12.84
C SER A 125 13.90 -4.64 -12.23
N LEU A 126 14.06 -4.28 -10.97
CA LEU A 126 15.34 -4.31 -10.25
C LEU A 126 15.86 -5.75 -10.06
N ILE A 127 14.99 -6.70 -9.79
CA ILE A 127 15.36 -8.13 -9.72
C ILE A 127 15.72 -8.65 -11.12
N SER A 128 14.94 -8.34 -12.16
CA SER A 128 15.18 -8.80 -13.54
C SER A 128 16.50 -8.29 -14.11
N THR A 129 16.96 -7.12 -13.65
CA THR A 129 18.25 -6.52 -14.02
C THR A 129 19.40 -6.99 -13.14
N LYS A 130 19.15 -7.94 -12.21
CA LYS A 130 20.15 -8.52 -11.33
C LYS A 130 20.77 -7.54 -10.32
N GLN A 131 20.13 -6.39 -10.08
CA GLN A 131 20.62 -5.43 -9.08
C GLN A 131 20.34 -5.92 -7.65
N TYR A 132 19.21 -6.60 -7.45
CA TYR A 132 18.80 -7.18 -6.17
C TYR A 132 18.26 -8.59 -6.37
N LYS A 133 18.31 -9.42 -5.32
CA LYS A 133 17.78 -10.80 -5.34
C LYS A 133 16.47 -10.91 -4.60
N ASN A 134 16.38 -10.30 -3.41
CA ASN A 134 15.19 -10.33 -2.57
C ASN A 134 14.79 -8.89 -2.20
N ILE A 135 13.58 -8.52 -2.54
CA ILE A 135 13.02 -7.19 -2.22
C ILE A 135 11.81 -7.37 -1.33
N LEU A 136 11.80 -6.68 -0.19
CA LEU A 136 10.64 -6.53 0.67
C LEU A 136 9.83 -5.33 0.19
N LEU A 137 8.65 -5.59 -0.36
CA LEU A 137 7.69 -4.55 -0.73
C LEU A 137 6.54 -4.54 0.27
N ILE A 138 6.25 -3.37 0.82
CA ILE A 138 5.21 -3.13 1.81
C ILE A 138 4.25 -2.08 1.28
N GLY A 139 2.95 -2.31 1.40
CA GLY A 139 1.92 -1.29 1.29
C GLY A 139 1.34 -1.04 2.68
N ALA A 140 1.34 0.20 3.12
CA ALA A 140 0.80 0.53 4.44
C ALA A 140 0.25 1.96 4.45
N ASP A 141 -0.99 2.11 4.89
CA ASP A 141 -1.63 3.41 5.03
C ASP A 141 -2.49 3.50 6.30
N ALA A 142 -2.53 4.70 6.88
CA ALA A 142 -3.44 5.11 7.93
C ALA A 142 -4.26 6.33 7.45
N TYR A 143 -5.09 6.09 6.44
CA TYR A 143 -5.92 7.13 5.82
C TYR A 143 -6.94 7.74 6.78
N SER A 144 -7.33 6.99 7.82
CA SER A 144 -8.23 7.48 8.87
C SER A 144 -7.75 8.77 9.53
N ARG A 145 -6.42 9.03 9.54
CA ARG A 145 -5.79 10.20 10.16
C ARG A 145 -5.88 11.46 9.33
N ILE A 146 -5.97 11.32 8.01
CA ILE A 146 -6.03 12.43 7.05
C ILE A 146 -7.43 12.58 6.45
N THR A 147 -8.34 11.67 6.75
CA THR A 147 -9.73 11.68 6.31
C THR A 147 -10.54 12.71 7.09
N ASP A 148 -11.22 13.59 6.41
CA ASP A 148 -12.25 14.44 7.01
C ASP A 148 -13.53 13.62 7.17
N TRP A 149 -13.80 13.18 8.40
CA TRP A 149 -14.94 12.34 8.76
C TRP A 149 -16.31 13.05 8.66
N LYS A 150 -16.34 14.33 8.30
CA LYS A 150 -17.56 15.08 8.02
C LYS A 150 -17.88 15.13 6.53
N ARG A 151 -16.98 14.70 5.68
CA ARG A 151 -17.17 14.64 4.24
C ARG A 151 -17.66 13.27 3.80
N ARG A 152 -18.46 13.27 2.72
CA ARG A 152 -19.07 12.04 2.21
C ARG A 152 -18.05 11.02 1.70
N ASP A 153 -16.88 11.45 1.27
CA ASP A 153 -15.79 10.58 0.80
C ASP A 153 -15.10 9.77 1.91
N CYS A 154 -15.36 10.08 3.18
CA CYS A 154 -14.85 9.29 4.31
C CYS A 154 -15.26 7.81 4.26
N VAL A 155 -16.32 7.49 3.53
CA VAL A 155 -16.82 6.11 3.38
C VAL A 155 -15.84 5.16 2.70
N PHE A 156 -14.88 5.68 1.93
CA PHE A 156 -13.92 4.87 1.17
C PHE A 156 -12.74 4.37 2.00
N PHE A 157 -12.39 5.05 3.09
CA PHE A 157 -11.07 4.92 3.70
C PHE A 157 -11.05 4.09 4.97
N GLY A 158 -9.99 3.35 5.12
CA GLY A 158 -9.60 2.59 6.30
C GLY A 158 -8.08 2.44 6.34
N ASP A 159 -7.59 1.72 7.34
CA ASP A 159 -6.19 1.55 7.62
C ASP A 159 -5.78 0.08 7.51
N GLY A 160 -4.53 -0.15 7.17
CA GLY A 160 -4.00 -1.50 7.07
C GLY A 160 -2.60 -1.54 6.50
N ALA A 161 -2.03 -2.72 6.49
CA ALA A 161 -0.76 -2.99 5.85
C ALA A 161 -0.74 -4.38 5.22
N GLY A 162 0.03 -4.51 4.15
CA GLY A 162 0.37 -5.77 3.51
C GLY A 162 1.82 -5.78 3.05
N ALA A 163 2.44 -6.95 3.00
CA ALA A 163 3.80 -7.08 2.51
C ALA A 163 3.96 -8.31 1.65
N VAL A 164 4.90 -8.24 0.70
CA VAL A 164 5.37 -9.37 -0.08
C VAL A 164 6.88 -9.40 -0.13
N ILE A 165 7.44 -10.60 -0.18
CA ILE A 165 8.83 -10.83 -0.56
C ILE A 165 8.86 -11.21 -2.03
N LEU A 166 9.52 -10.38 -2.84
CA LEU A 166 9.80 -10.68 -4.24
C LEU A 166 11.20 -11.24 -4.38
N SER A 167 11.34 -12.33 -5.13
CA SER A 167 12.62 -13.00 -5.31
C SER A 167 12.83 -13.43 -6.76
N GLU A 168 14.09 -13.56 -7.15
CA GLU A 168 14.44 -14.15 -8.45
C GLU A 168 14.02 -15.62 -8.50
N VAL A 169 13.48 -16.02 -9.65
CA VAL A 169 13.15 -17.43 -9.94
C VAL A 169 14.15 -17.97 -10.96
N LYS A 170 14.74 -19.13 -10.67
CA LYS A 170 15.68 -19.76 -11.61
C LYS A 170 14.95 -20.49 -12.76
N ASP A 171 13.87 -21.22 -12.41
CA ASP A 171 12.96 -21.87 -13.37
C ASP A 171 11.60 -22.07 -12.68
N GLY A 172 10.49 -21.79 -13.34
CA GLY A 172 9.14 -22.00 -12.83
C GLY A 172 8.23 -20.78 -12.90
N ASP A 173 7.50 -20.51 -11.83
CA ASP A 173 6.43 -19.52 -11.80
C ASP A 173 6.93 -18.10 -12.02
N LEU A 174 6.41 -17.47 -13.06
CA LEU A 174 6.73 -16.10 -13.43
C LEU A 174 5.63 -15.15 -12.95
N LEU A 175 6.02 -14.06 -12.32
CA LEU A 175 5.11 -12.95 -12.01
C LEU A 175 4.87 -12.15 -13.29
N HIS A 176 3.62 -12.12 -13.75
CA HIS A 176 3.17 -11.28 -14.83
C HIS A 176 2.51 -10.02 -14.26
N ILE A 177 3.17 -8.88 -14.44
CA ILE A 177 2.58 -7.60 -14.03
C ILE A 177 2.03 -6.93 -15.29
N LEU A 178 0.71 -6.77 -15.33
CA LEU A 178 0.00 -6.02 -16.35
C LEU A 178 -0.36 -4.65 -15.76
N ILE A 179 0.34 -3.62 -16.18
CA ILE A 179 -0.07 -2.23 -15.95
C ILE A 179 -0.87 -1.84 -17.19
N ASN A 180 -2.17 -1.66 -17.00
CA ASN A 180 -3.08 -1.28 -18.08
C ASN A 180 -3.02 0.23 -18.25
N GLU A 181 -2.39 0.70 -19.32
CA GLU A 181 -2.36 2.13 -19.70
C GLU A 181 -3.76 2.80 -19.70
N PRO A 182 -4.85 2.13 -20.11
CA PRO A 182 -6.19 2.70 -20.04
C PRO A 182 -6.64 3.16 -18.65
N MET A 183 -6.10 2.59 -17.57
CA MET A 183 -6.45 3.07 -16.22
C MET A 183 -5.89 4.46 -15.93
N VAL A 184 -4.71 4.78 -16.44
CA VAL A 184 -4.08 6.10 -16.26
C VAL A 184 -4.83 7.14 -17.09
N GLU A 185 -5.13 6.85 -18.35
CA GLU A 185 -5.90 7.75 -19.22
C GLU A 185 -7.31 8.00 -18.69
N ARG A 186 -7.99 6.96 -18.23
CA ARG A 186 -9.32 7.08 -17.66
C ARG A 186 -9.32 7.91 -16.37
N TRP A 187 -8.34 7.71 -15.51
CA TRP A 187 -8.17 8.49 -14.27
C TRP A 187 -7.89 9.96 -14.59
N VAL A 188 -6.98 10.24 -15.51
CA VAL A 188 -6.67 11.59 -15.98
C VAL A 188 -7.89 12.24 -16.63
N SER A 189 -8.60 11.55 -17.52
CA SER A 189 -9.78 12.09 -18.20
C SER A 189 -10.99 12.31 -17.29
N GLU A 190 -11.23 11.43 -16.31
CA GLU A 190 -12.36 11.56 -15.38
C GLU A 190 -12.12 12.62 -14.29
N TYR A 191 -10.85 12.92 -13.94
CA TYR A 191 -10.51 13.83 -12.85
C TYR A 191 -9.80 15.12 -13.28
N THR A 192 -9.39 15.25 -14.55
CA THR A 192 -8.74 16.46 -15.07
C THR A 192 -9.59 17.25 -16.06
N THR A 193 -10.73 16.75 -16.50
CA THR A 193 -11.67 17.53 -17.28
C THR A 193 -12.53 18.39 -16.37
N ASP A 194 -12.36 19.68 -16.54
CA ASP A 194 -13.19 20.80 -16.06
C ASP A 194 -13.12 21.13 -14.56
N ASN A 195 -12.32 22.16 -14.24
CA ASN A 195 -12.49 23.11 -13.11
C ASN A 195 -12.97 22.54 -11.76
N GLN A 196 -12.93 21.22 -11.57
CA GLN A 196 -13.33 20.61 -10.31
C GLN A 196 -12.32 20.85 -9.19
N TRP A 197 -11.05 21.10 -9.53
CA TRP A 197 -10.00 21.40 -8.54
C TRP A 197 -10.24 22.70 -7.80
N GLU A 198 -10.82 23.73 -8.47
CA GLU A 198 -11.23 24.97 -7.80
C GLU A 198 -12.32 24.73 -6.74
N LYS A 199 -13.19 23.75 -6.97
CA LYS A 199 -14.27 23.36 -6.04
C LYS A 199 -13.72 22.72 -4.76
N TYR A 200 -12.50 22.16 -4.81
CA TYR A 200 -11.83 21.50 -3.69
C TYR A 200 -10.72 22.35 -3.05
N GLY A 201 -10.59 23.64 -3.46
CA GLY A 201 -9.63 24.57 -2.85
C GLY A 201 -8.16 24.28 -3.17
N VAL A 202 -7.90 23.47 -4.18
CA VAL A 202 -6.53 23.22 -4.67
C VAL A 202 -6.27 24.24 -5.79
N ARG A 203 -5.41 25.23 -5.52
CA ARG A 203 -4.86 26.20 -6.49
C ARG A 203 -3.50 25.71 -6.95
#